data_5f5e336c4ebb2eafba08a9d210b1563d
#
_entry.id   5f5e336c4ebb2eafba08a9d210b1563d
#
_cell.length_a   1.000
_cell.length_b   1.000
_cell.length_c   1.000
_cell.angle_alpha   90.00
_cell.angle_beta   90.00
_cell.angle_gamma   90.00
#
_symmetry.space_group_name_H-M   'P 1'
#
loop_
_entity.id
_entity.type
_entity.pdbx_description
1 polymer ?
#
loop_
_entity_poly.entity_id
_entity_poly.type
_entity_poly.pdbx_seq_one_letter_code
_entity_poly.pdbx_strand_id
1 'polypeptide(L)'
;MNRPLLSVNVNKYALLRNARGHNAPDVLWAVDECIAAGAHGITVHPRLDQRHTRRDDVPAIANHLREHHVHIEYNIECEPDPGLIDLVLEIRPAQCTLVPVGPGEVTSDHGWDLPKENDLLIPVIARLKDAGIRVSIFMDCDPELVARARNTGTNRVEIYTGPYAWAWGTADQERERERMFAVAEAAQVAGLGLNAGHDLDRHNLLGL
;
A
#
# COMPACT_ATOMS: atom_id res chain seq x y z
N MET A 1 8.42 18.70 -11.88
CA MET A 1 7.69 17.67 -11.12
C MET A 1 8.53 16.40 -11.11
N ASN A 2 8.72 15.78 -9.97
CA ASN A 2 9.38 14.47 -9.94
C ASN A 2 8.43 13.44 -10.54
N ARG A 3 8.98 12.55 -11.38
CA ARG A 3 8.21 11.43 -11.96
C ARG A 3 7.76 10.49 -10.82
N PRO A 4 6.49 10.01 -10.82
CA PRO A 4 6.05 9.02 -9.84
C PRO A 4 6.89 7.73 -9.95
N LEU A 5 7.11 7.09 -8.81
CA LEU A 5 7.83 5.82 -8.70
C LEU A 5 6.81 4.67 -8.65
N LEU A 6 7.13 3.58 -9.32
CA LEU A 6 6.29 2.38 -9.35
C LEU A 6 6.71 1.41 -8.25
N SER A 7 5.83 1.12 -7.30
CA SER A 7 5.94 -0.04 -6.42
C SER A 7 4.98 -1.13 -6.88
N VAL A 8 5.47 -2.35 -7.03
CA VAL A 8 4.66 -3.48 -7.51
C VAL A 8 4.23 -4.35 -6.35
N ASN A 9 2.91 -4.54 -6.22
CA ASN A 9 2.34 -5.46 -5.25
C ASN A 9 2.38 -6.89 -5.78
N VAL A 10 3.10 -7.78 -5.09
CA VAL A 10 3.30 -9.18 -5.50
C VAL A 10 2.28 -10.17 -4.91
N ASN A 11 1.24 -9.68 -4.24
CA ASN A 11 0.21 -10.53 -3.62
C ASN A 11 -0.45 -11.50 -4.60
N LYS A 12 -0.66 -11.11 -5.87
CA LYS A 12 -1.30 -11.97 -6.88
C LYS A 12 -0.43 -13.18 -7.22
N TYR A 13 0.90 -13.04 -7.24
CA TYR A 13 1.82 -14.16 -7.39
C TYR A 13 1.75 -15.10 -6.19
N ALA A 14 1.73 -14.55 -4.98
CA ALA A 14 1.57 -15.32 -3.76
C ALA A 14 0.23 -16.06 -3.71
N LEU A 15 -0.87 -15.43 -4.16
CA LEU A 15 -2.19 -16.05 -4.28
C LEU A 15 -2.17 -17.26 -5.25
N LEU A 16 -1.55 -17.10 -6.42
CA LEU A 16 -1.41 -18.19 -7.39
C LEU A 16 -0.59 -19.36 -6.82
N ARG A 17 0.52 -19.07 -6.13
CA ARG A 17 1.30 -20.09 -5.41
C ARG A 17 0.44 -20.84 -4.39
N ASN A 18 -0.34 -20.12 -3.59
CA ASN A 18 -1.18 -20.74 -2.57
C ASN A 18 -2.27 -21.62 -3.16
N ALA A 19 -2.83 -21.26 -4.32
CA ALA A 19 -3.88 -22.02 -4.99
C ALA A 19 -3.39 -23.41 -5.51
N ARG A 20 -2.06 -23.57 -5.71
CA ARG A 20 -1.48 -24.82 -6.28
C ARG A 20 -0.88 -25.74 -5.23
N GLY A 21 -0.71 -25.29 -3.98
CA GLY A 21 -0.10 -26.09 -2.91
C GLY A 21 1.40 -26.40 -3.09
N HIS A 22 2.03 -25.81 -4.11
CA HIS A 22 3.48 -25.88 -4.38
C HIS A 22 4.07 -24.48 -4.28
N ASN A 23 5.42 -24.36 -4.24
CA ASN A 23 6.09 -23.06 -4.28
C ASN A 23 6.25 -22.55 -5.74
N ALA A 24 5.15 -22.55 -6.48
CA ALA A 24 5.12 -22.07 -7.88
C ALA A 24 3.81 -21.30 -8.14
N PRO A 25 3.91 -20.05 -8.67
CA PRO A 25 5.17 -19.32 -8.91
C PRO A 25 5.92 -18.99 -7.62
N ASP A 26 7.24 -18.99 -7.67
CA ASP A 26 8.08 -18.53 -6.55
C ASP A 26 7.92 -17.01 -6.39
N VAL A 27 7.66 -16.56 -5.16
CA VAL A 27 7.44 -15.12 -4.89
C VAL A 27 8.73 -14.32 -5.05
N LEU A 28 9.90 -14.87 -4.69
CA LEU A 28 11.19 -14.19 -4.87
C LEU A 28 11.53 -14.05 -6.35
N TRP A 29 11.27 -15.07 -7.17
CA TRP A 29 11.37 -14.93 -8.62
C TRP A 29 10.47 -13.82 -9.15
N ALA A 30 9.23 -13.72 -8.68
CA ALA A 30 8.32 -12.65 -9.10
C ALA A 30 8.82 -11.26 -8.69
N VAL A 31 9.47 -11.13 -7.52
CA VAL A 31 10.14 -9.91 -7.08
C VAL A 31 11.24 -9.52 -8.08
N ASP A 32 12.12 -10.46 -8.44
CA ASP A 32 13.21 -10.20 -9.38
C ASP A 32 12.69 -9.79 -10.77
N GLU A 33 11.64 -10.44 -11.29
CA GLU A 33 11.02 -10.08 -12.56
C GLU A 33 10.42 -8.65 -12.54
N CYS A 34 9.76 -8.28 -11.44
CA CYS A 34 9.23 -6.92 -11.28
C CYS A 34 10.36 -5.87 -11.27
N ILE A 35 11.46 -6.15 -10.55
CA ILE A 35 12.63 -5.27 -10.49
C ILE A 35 13.32 -5.16 -11.85
N ALA A 36 13.52 -6.28 -12.54
CA ALA A 36 14.09 -6.31 -13.88
C ALA A 36 13.24 -5.53 -14.91
N ALA A 37 11.91 -5.51 -14.69
CA ALA A 37 10.98 -4.71 -15.49
C ALA A 37 10.96 -3.21 -15.13
N GLY A 38 11.71 -2.77 -14.12
CA GLY A 38 11.88 -1.37 -13.74
C GLY A 38 11.05 -0.92 -12.54
N ALA A 39 10.59 -1.83 -11.69
CA ALA A 39 9.97 -1.44 -10.42
C ALA A 39 10.98 -0.73 -9.51
N HIS A 40 10.51 0.31 -8.81
CA HIS A 40 11.29 1.08 -7.84
C HIS A 40 11.03 0.60 -6.41
N GLY A 41 9.97 -0.14 -6.20
CA GLY A 41 9.58 -0.71 -4.92
C GLY A 41 8.81 -2.00 -5.08
N ILE A 42 8.78 -2.77 -3.99
CA ILE A 42 7.97 -3.98 -3.86
C ILE A 42 7.02 -3.78 -2.69
N THR A 43 5.76 -4.12 -2.91
CA THR A 43 4.70 -4.06 -1.90
C THR A 43 4.16 -5.46 -1.62
N VAL A 44 3.90 -5.74 -0.35
CA VAL A 44 3.23 -6.96 0.11
C VAL A 44 2.16 -6.63 1.13
N HIS A 45 1.12 -7.46 1.21
CA HIS A 45 0.07 -7.35 2.23
C HIS A 45 -0.10 -8.68 2.97
N PRO A 46 0.69 -8.96 4.02
CA PRO A 46 0.45 -10.11 4.87
C PRO A 46 -0.85 -9.87 5.66
N ARG A 47 -1.86 -10.68 5.39
CA ARG A 47 -3.12 -10.69 6.13
C ARG A 47 -3.12 -11.81 7.17
N LEU A 48 -3.93 -11.69 8.21
CA LEU A 48 -4.05 -12.72 9.25
C LEU A 48 -4.48 -14.08 8.69
N ASP A 49 -5.30 -14.11 7.64
CA ASP A 49 -5.75 -15.33 6.96
C ASP A 49 -4.75 -15.90 5.96
N GLN A 50 -3.64 -15.23 5.71
CA GLN A 50 -2.55 -15.64 4.82
C GLN A 50 -3.01 -16.08 3.43
N ARG A 51 -4.11 -15.51 2.91
CA ARG A 51 -4.70 -15.90 1.62
C ARG A 51 -3.75 -15.69 0.43
N HIS A 52 -2.81 -14.74 0.52
CA HIS A 52 -1.80 -14.47 -0.50
C HIS A 52 -0.40 -14.43 0.10
N THR A 53 0.19 -13.27 0.40
CA THR A 53 1.48 -13.18 1.10
C THR A 53 1.35 -13.80 2.48
N ARG A 54 2.18 -14.80 2.76
CA ARG A 54 2.27 -15.48 4.04
C ARG A 54 3.20 -14.71 4.97
N ARG A 55 3.09 -14.98 6.28
CA ARG A 55 3.96 -14.37 7.27
C ARG A 55 5.44 -14.60 6.97
N ASP A 56 5.81 -15.80 6.50
CA ASP A 56 7.18 -16.18 6.20
C ASP A 56 7.74 -15.55 4.91
N ASP A 57 6.88 -15.13 3.98
CA ASP A 57 7.32 -14.42 2.78
C ASP A 57 7.91 -13.05 3.12
N VAL A 58 7.41 -12.41 4.18
CA VAL A 58 7.78 -11.02 4.53
C VAL A 58 9.27 -10.91 4.86
N PRO A 59 9.84 -11.71 5.80
CA PRO A 59 11.29 -11.70 6.05
C PRO A 59 12.10 -12.26 4.88
N ALA A 60 11.57 -13.22 4.12
CA ALA A 60 12.28 -13.77 2.96
C ALA A 60 12.49 -12.69 1.89
N ILE A 61 11.46 -11.92 1.55
CA ILE A 61 11.55 -10.80 0.60
C ILE A 61 12.48 -9.71 1.16
N ALA A 62 12.35 -9.36 2.45
CA ALA A 62 13.18 -8.34 3.07
C ALA A 62 14.67 -8.68 2.99
N ASN A 63 15.05 -9.94 3.27
CA ASN A 63 16.42 -10.40 3.19
C ASN A 63 16.91 -10.41 1.75
N HIS A 64 16.11 -10.92 0.82
CA HIS A 64 16.42 -10.94 -0.62
C HIS A 64 16.69 -9.51 -1.15
N LEU A 65 15.84 -8.54 -0.80
CA LEU A 65 16.04 -7.15 -1.19
C LEU A 65 17.31 -6.54 -0.59
N ARG A 66 17.62 -6.82 0.69
CA ARG A 66 18.84 -6.34 1.34
C ARG A 66 20.12 -6.91 0.74
N GLU A 67 20.09 -8.16 0.31
CA GLU A 67 21.24 -8.86 -0.25
C GLU A 67 21.48 -8.50 -1.73
N HIS A 68 20.43 -8.32 -2.52
CA HIS A 68 20.54 -8.23 -3.97
C HIS A 68 20.05 -6.90 -4.55
N HIS A 69 19.14 -6.18 -3.86
CA HIS A 69 18.42 -5.03 -4.41
C HIS A 69 18.26 -3.89 -3.40
N VAL A 70 19.37 -3.46 -2.77
CA VAL A 70 19.39 -2.46 -1.67
C VAL A 70 18.74 -1.11 -2.02
N HIS A 71 18.57 -0.80 -3.31
CA HIS A 71 17.96 0.43 -3.80
C HIS A 71 16.43 0.33 -3.98
N ILE A 72 15.87 -0.86 -3.84
CA ILE A 72 14.43 -1.10 -3.99
C ILE A 72 13.72 -0.85 -2.68
N GLU A 73 12.70 0.01 -2.73
CA GLU A 73 11.89 0.32 -1.56
C GLU A 73 10.98 -0.87 -1.21
N TYR A 74 10.97 -1.26 0.07
CA TYR A 74 10.04 -2.27 0.56
C TYR A 74 8.89 -1.61 1.32
N ASN A 75 7.66 -1.87 0.89
CA ASN A 75 6.42 -1.42 1.55
C ASN A 75 5.64 -2.64 2.06
N ILE A 76 5.24 -2.61 3.32
CA ILE A 76 4.36 -3.62 3.91
C ILE A 76 3.02 -2.96 4.21
N GLU A 77 1.97 -3.46 3.57
CA GLU A 77 0.58 -3.13 3.91
C GLU A 77 0.12 -4.05 5.03
N CYS A 78 -0.58 -3.54 6.02
CA CYS A 78 -1.22 -4.37 7.04
C CYS A 78 -2.33 -3.63 7.77
N GLU A 79 -3.25 -4.40 8.34
CA GLU A 79 -4.14 -3.92 9.40
C GLU A 79 -3.34 -3.69 10.70
N PRO A 80 -3.79 -2.82 11.60
CA PRO A 80 -3.09 -2.52 12.86
C PRO A 80 -3.25 -3.63 13.91
N ASP A 81 -3.11 -4.89 13.49
CA ASP A 81 -3.04 -6.05 14.37
C ASP A 81 -1.70 -6.09 15.10
N PRO A 82 -1.68 -6.36 16.43
CA PRO A 82 -0.45 -6.38 17.19
C PRO A 82 0.64 -7.30 16.62
N GLY A 83 0.27 -8.50 16.13
CA GLY A 83 1.21 -9.46 15.58
C GLY A 83 1.77 -9.06 14.21
N LEU A 84 0.97 -8.35 13.40
CA LEU A 84 1.44 -7.79 12.13
C LEU A 84 2.32 -6.56 12.36
N ILE A 85 1.96 -5.69 13.30
CA ILE A 85 2.79 -4.52 13.65
C ILE A 85 4.12 -4.97 14.26
N ASP A 86 4.16 -6.01 15.09
CA ASP A 86 5.42 -6.56 15.61
C ASP A 86 6.30 -7.11 14.47
N LEU A 87 5.72 -7.78 13.48
CA LEU A 87 6.45 -8.22 12.28
C LEU A 87 7.02 -7.03 11.50
N VAL A 88 6.24 -5.97 11.28
CA VAL A 88 6.72 -4.75 10.60
C VAL A 88 7.87 -4.12 11.35
N LEU A 89 7.80 -4.05 12.68
CA LEU A 89 8.86 -3.50 13.53
C LEU A 89 10.14 -4.35 13.52
N GLU A 90 10.01 -5.67 13.41
CA GLU A 90 11.16 -6.58 13.24
C GLU A 90 11.83 -6.38 11.88
N ILE A 91 11.06 -6.32 10.80
CA ILE A 91 11.54 -6.17 9.43
C ILE A 91 12.12 -4.79 9.15
N ARG A 92 11.52 -3.73 9.69
CA ARG A 92 11.87 -2.33 9.43
C ARG A 92 11.90 -2.00 7.94
N PRO A 93 10.76 -2.13 7.24
CA PRO A 93 10.67 -1.74 5.83
C PRO A 93 10.85 -0.23 5.68
N ALA A 94 11.06 0.23 4.45
CA ALA A 94 11.11 1.65 4.14
C ALA A 94 9.76 2.33 4.43
N GLN A 95 8.65 1.62 4.20
CA GLN A 95 7.29 2.10 4.46
C GLN A 95 6.40 0.99 5.01
N CYS A 96 5.46 1.39 5.87
CA CYS A 96 4.29 0.60 6.23
C CYS A 96 3.04 1.38 5.82
N THR A 97 2.14 0.76 5.06
CA THR A 97 0.82 1.32 4.73
C THR A 97 -0.23 0.63 5.60
N LEU A 98 -0.86 1.40 6.49
CA LEU A 98 -1.97 0.89 7.30
C LEU A 98 -3.26 0.89 6.47
N VAL A 99 -3.88 -0.27 6.36
CA VAL A 99 -5.11 -0.48 5.58
C VAL A 99 -6.22 -1.01 6.50
N PRO A 100 -7.47 -0.54 6.34
CA PRO A 100 -8.59 -1.14 7.05
C PRO A 100 -8.87 -2.53 6.48
N VAL A 101 -9.22 -3.47 7.35
CA VAL A 101 -9.65 -4.82 6.97
C VAL A 101 -10.84 -5.20 7.82
N GLY A 102 -12.02 -5.24 7.21
CA GLY A 102 -13.25 -5.68 7.85
C GLY A 102 -13.39 -7.21 7.88
N PRO A 103 -14.21 -7.73 8.81
CA PRO A 103 -14.51 -9.15 8.87
C PRO A 103 -15.12 -9.64 7.55
N GLY A 104 -14.48 -10.62 6.90
CA GLY A 104 -14.99 -11.25 5.67
C GLY A 104 -14.70 -10.49 4.39
N GLU A 105 -14.04 -9.35 4.43
CA GLU A 105 -13.64 -8.60 3.22
C GLU A 105 -12.64 -9.38 2.36
N VAL A 106 -12.91 -9.40 1.06
CA VAL A 106 -12.04 -10.05 0.07
C VAL A 106 -10.82 -9.18 -0.22
N THR A 107 -11.00 -7.89 -0.27
CA THR A 107 -9.96 -6.87 -0.52
C THR A 107 -10.31 -5.61 0.26
N SER A 108 -9.32 -4.74 0.48
CA SER A 108 -9.57 -3.42 1.07
C SER A 108 -10.18 -2.52 0.00
N ASP A 109 -11.48 -2.31 0.05
CA ASP A 109 -12.27 -1.55 -0.94
C ASP A 109 -12.78 -0.21 -0.42
N HIS A 110 -12.26 0.23 0.73
CA HIS A 110 -12.54 1.52 1.37
C HIS A 110 -11.35 1.99 2.20
N GLY A 111 -11.26 3.30 2.45
CA GLY A 111 -10.30 3.92 3.34
C GLY A 111 -10.73 3.92 4.80
N TRP A 112 -9.87 4.44 5.68
CA TRP A 112 -10.15 4.59 7.10
C TRP A 112 -11.27 5.60 7.35
N ASP A 113 -12.22 5.27 8.26
CA ASP A 113 -13.26 6.19 8.75
C ASP A 113 -12.66 7.17 9.78
N LEU A 114 -12.01 8.22 9.27
CA LEU A 114 -11.43 9.27 10.11
C LEU A 114 -12.50 10.30 10.50
N PRO A 115 -12.58 10.77 11.76
CA PRO A 115 -11.66 10.54 12.89
C PRO A 115 -12.02 9.36 13.82
N LYS A 116 -13.04 8.56 13.52
CA LYS A 116 -13.52 7.49 14.44
C LYS A 116 -12.42 6.50 14.82
N GLU A 117 -11.51 6.23 13.88
CA GLU A 117 -10.46 5.24 14.05
C GLU A 117 -9.12 5.86 14.51
N ASN A 118 -9.11 7.16 14.84
CA ASN A 118 -7.91 7.85 15.29
C ASN A 118 -7.30 7.23 16.55
N ASP A 119 -8.13 6.79 17.51
CA ASP A 119 -7.66 6.17 18.76
C ASP A 119 -6.88 4.87 18.50
N LEU A 120 -7.21 4.16 17.42
CA LEU A 120 -6.48 2.99 16.96
C LEU A 120 -5.22 3.38 16.18
N LEU A 121 -5.33 4.32 15.25
CA LEU A 121 -4.27 4.66 14.30
C LEU A 121 -3.12 5.46 14.92
N ILE A 122 -3.43 6.49 15.72
CA ILE A 122 -2.42 7.41 16.26
C ILE A 122 -1.30 6.69 17.02
N PRO A 123 -1.59 5.80 18.00
CA PRO A 123 -0.53 5.12 18.75
C PRO A 123 0.29 4.16 17.87
N VAL A 124 -0.33 3.51 16.89
CA VAL A 124 0.36 2.60 15.96
C VAL A 124 1.29 3.40 15.03
N ILE A 125 0.80 4.51 14.47
CA ILE A 125 1.59 5.40 13.63
C ILE A 125 2.80 5.93 14.40
N ALA A 126 2.61 6.39 15.63
CA ALA A 126 3.71 6.88 16.47
C ALA A 126 4.77 5.80 16.69
N ARG A 127 4.35 4.58 17.07
CA ARG A 127 5.24 3.44 17.32
C ARG A 127 6.08 3.06 16.08
N LEU A 128 5.47 3.03 14.89
CA LEU A 128 6.17 2.75 13.63
C LEU A 128 7.16 3.87 13.28
N LYS A 129 6.77 5.12 13.44
CA LYS A 129 7.64 6.28 13.19
C LYS A 129 8.83 6.34 14.14
N ASP A 130 8.65 6.02 15.42
CA ASP A 130 9.74 5.94 16.41
C ASP A 130 10.77 4.86 16.03
N ALA A 131 10.35 3.82 15.30
CA ALA A 131 11.24 2.81 14.73
C ALA A 131 11.91 3.25 13.41
N GLY A 132 11.65 4.47 12.93
CA GLY A 132 12.20 5.03 11.69
C GLY A 132 11.47 4.57 10.43
N ILE A 133 10.28 3.98 10.55
CA ILE A 133 9.49 3.50 9.42
C ILE A 133 8.57 4.63 8.94
N ARG A 134 8.58 4.91 7.64
CA ARG A 134 7.62 5.85 7.03
C ARG A 134 6.22 5.23 7.03
N VAL A 135 5.23 5.96 7.52
CA VAL A 135 3.86 5.47 7.59
C VAL A 135 2.98 6.13 6.54
N SER A 136 2.21 5.32 5.82
CA SER A 136 1.11 5.73 4.96
C SER A 136 -0.20 5.16 5.50
N ILE A 137 -1.32 5.85 5.29
CA ILE A 137 -2.67 5.33 5.58
C ILE A 137 -3.50 5.29 4.31
N PHE A 138 -4.24 4.20 4.12
CA PHE A 138 -5.14 4.02 2.99
C PHE A 138 -6.39 4.88 3.18
N MET A 139 -6.80 5.63 2.16
CA MET A 139 -7.81 6.68 2.26
C MET A 139 -8.69 6.71 1.01
N ASP A 140 -9.99 6.91 1.21
CA ASP A 140 -10.90 7.19 0.12
C ASP A 140 -10.51 8.48 -0.62
N CYS A 141 -10.86 8.55 -1.89
CA CYS A 141 -10.56 9.68 -2.76
C CYS A 141 -11.46 10.87 -2.44
N ASP A 142 -11.21 11.48 -1.27
CA ASP A 142 -11.94 12.64 -0.75
C ASP A 142 -10.94 13.67 -0.16
N PRO A 143 -10.81 14.87 -0.76
CA PRO A 143 -9.88 15.89 -0.28
C PRO A 143 -10.20 16.39 1.14
N GLU A 144 -11.44 16.28 1.63
CA GLU A 144 -11.80 16.67 2.99
C GLU A 144 -11.18 15.75 4.05
N LEU A 145 -10.87 14.50 3.70
CA LEU A 145 -10.22 13.55 4.59
C LEU A 145 -8.74 13.85 4.82
N VAL A 146 -8.08 14.60 3.93
CA VAL A 146 -6.63 14.87 4.02
C VAL A 146 -6.24 15.58 5.31
N ALA A 147 -7.01 16.57 5.73
CA ALA A 147 -6.74 17.28 6.99
C ALA A 147 -6.91 16.35 8.21
N ARG A 148 -7.87 15.43 8.14
CA ARG A 148 -8.09 14.40 9.18
C ARG A 148 -6.95 13.38 9.19
N ALA A 149 -6.51 12.94 8.02
CA ALA A 149 -5.36 12.06 7.87
C ALA A 149 -4.09 12.68 8.48
N ARG A 150 -3.83 13.96 8.22
CA ARG A 150 -2.70 14.68 8.82
C ARG A 150 -2.73 14.63 10.35
N ASN A 151 -3.90 14.75 10.97
CA ASN A 151 -4.06 14.73 12.41
C ASN A 151 -3.70 13.38 13.06
N THR A 152 -3.64 12.29 12.29
CA THR A 152 -3.15 11.00 12.78
C THR A 152 -1.63 10.97 12.98
N GLY A 153 -0.91 11.94 12.43
CA GLY A 153 0.55 11.97 12.44
C GLY A 153 1.22 11.15 11.34
N THR A 154 0.46 10.61 10.39
CA THR A 154 0.99 9.87 9.24
C THR A 154 1.96 10.72 8.40
N ASN A 155 2.86 10.06 7.66
CA ASN A 155 3.77 10.75 6.72
C ASN A 155 3.15 10.90 5.33
N ARG A 156 2.29 9.94 4.94
CA ARG A 156 1.69 9.85 3.61
C ARG A 156 0.24 9.44 3.70
N VAL A 157 -0.48 9.70 2.64
CA VAL A 157 -1.77 9.06 2.35
C VAL A 157 -1.64 8.25 1.08
N GLU A 158 -2.35 7.13 1.02
CA GLU A 158 -2.51 6.33 -0.18
C GLU A 158 -3.95 6.44 -0.66
N ILE A 159 -4.15 7.02 -1.86
CA ILE A 159 -5.47 7.18 -2.45
C ILE A 159 -5.96 5.83 -2.95
N TYR A 160 -7.17 5.44 -2.55
CA TYR A 160 -7.89 4.33 -3.16
C TYR A 160 -8.32 4.67 -4.59
N THR A 161 -7.69 4.01 -5.56
CA THR A 161 -7.90 4.30 -6.99
C THR A 161 -8.97 3.43 -7.64
N GLY A 162 -9.62 2.54 -6.91
CA GLY A 162 -10.67 1.65 -7.44
C GLY A 162 -11.77 2.39 -8.20
N PRO A 163 -12.40 3.45 -7.65
CA PRO A 163 -13.42 4.20 -8.36
C PRO A 163 -12.95 4.76 -9.71
N TYR A 164 -11.73 5.28 -9.78
CA TYR A 164 -11.13 5.73 -11.04
C TYR A 164 -10.88 4.56 -12.00
N ALA A 165 -10.34 3.45 -11.51
CA ALA A 165 -10.05 2.29 -12.34
C ALA A 165 -11.33 1.70 -12.95
N TRP A 166 -12.42 1.65 -12.19
CA TRP A 166 -13.72 1.16 -12.67
C TRP A 166 -14.41 2.15 -13.63
N ALA A 167 -14.15 3.44 -13.46
CA ALA A 167 -14.68 4.48 -14.36
C ALA A 167 -13.90 4.57 -15.68
N TRP A 168 -12.75 3.87 -15.81
CA TRP A 168 -11.91 3.94 -17.00
C TRP A 168 -12.67 3.59 -18.28
N GLY A 169 -12.60 4.49 -19.28
CA GLY A 169 -13.33 4.36 -20.55
C GLY A 169 -14.82 4.67 -20.48
N THR A 170 -15.34 5.12 -19.34
CA THR A 170 -16.74 5.57 -19.17
C THR A 170 -16.85 7.10 -19.11
N ALA A 171 -18.09 7.62 -19.10
CA ALA A 171 -18.35 9.05 -18.93
C ALA A 171 -17.90 9.61 -17.57
N ASP A 172 -17.71 8.75 -16.57
CA ASP A 172 -17.34 9.15 -15.22
C ASP A 172 -15.81 9.25 -15.02
N GLN A 173 -14.99 8.81 -15.97
CA GLN A 173 -13.55 8.76 -15.86
C GLN A 173 -12.93 10.10 -15.46
N GLU A 174 -13.33 11.18 -16.14
CA GLU A 174 -12.76 12.51 -15.87
C GLU A 174 -13.13 13.02 -14.49
N ARG A 175 -14.35 12.80 -14.04
CA ARG A 175 -14.79 13.16 -12.69
C ARG A 175 -13.95 12.46 -11.61
N GLU A 176 -13.71 11.15 -11.75
CA GLU A 176 -12.90 10.42 -10.77
C GLU A 176 -11.42 10.82 -10.83
N ARG A 177 -10.90 11.15 -12.01
CA ARG A 177 -9.57 11.69 -12.18
C ARG A 177 -9.41 13.05 -11.47
N GLU A 178 -10.36 13.97 -11.67
CA GLU A 178 -10.37 15.28 -11.01
C GLU A 178 -10.40 15.15 -9.47
N ARG A 179 -11.17 14.19 -8.94
CA ARG A 179 -11.19 13.90 -7.51
C ARG A 179 -9.80 13.48 -6.99
N MET A 180 -9.10 12.64 -7.72
CA MET A 180 -7.75 12.22 -7.35
C MET A 180 -6.77 13.40 -7.34
N PHE A 181 -6.83 14.28 -8.34
CA PHE A 181 -6.00 15.48 -8.36
C PHE A 181 -6.32 16.43 -7.20
N ALA A 182 -7.59 16.61 -6.86
CA ALA A 182 -7.98 17.43 -5.70
C ALA A 182 -7.39 16.88 -4.38
N VAL A 183 -7.39 15.55 -4.20
CA VAL A 183 -6.72 14.91 -3.05
C VAL A 183 -5.22 15.13 -3.09
N ALA A 184 -4.59 15.02 -4.26
CA ALA A 184 -3.15 15.24 -4.41
C ALA A 184 -2.74 16.67 -4.05
N GLU A 185 -3.50 17.67 -4.49
CA GLU A 185 -3.29 19.07 -4.13
C GLU A 185 -3.48 19.31 -2.63
N ALA A 186 -4.54 18.76 -2.05
CA ALA A 186 -4.80 18.86 -0.61
C ALA A 186 -3.68 18.22 0.21
N ALA A 187 -3.17 17.04 -0.21
CA ALA A 187 -2.05 16.37 0.45
C ALA A 187 -0.76 17.21 0.37
N GLN A 188 -0.47 17.82 -0.78
CA GLN A 188 0.66 18.73 -0.94
C GLN A 188 0.57 19.93 -0.02
N VAL A 189 -0.59 20.58 0.05
CA VAL A 189 -0.85 21.72 0.96
C VAL A 189 -0.69 21.29 2.42
N ALA A 190 -1.17 20.11 2.76
CA ALA A 190 -1.04 19.54 4.11
C ALA A 190 0.38 19.09 4.45
N GLY A 191 1.33 19.08 3.50
CA GLY A 191 2.69 18.58 3.70
C GLY A 191 2.77 17.06 3.87
N LEU A 192 1.80 16.33 3.32
CA LEU A 192 1.78 14.88 3.27
C LEU A 192 2.35 14.38 1.95
N GLY A 193 3.11 13.28 2.01
CA GLY A 193 3.45 12.53 0.81
C GLY A 193 2.21 11.81 0.25
N LEU A 194 2.26 11.46 -1.04
CA LEU A 194 1.16 10.82 -1.74
C LEU A 194 1.59 9.47 -2.31
N ASN A 195 0.74 8.48 -2.12
CA ASN A 195 0.70 7.22 -2.85
C ASN A 195 -0.68 7.09 -3.50
N ALA A 196 -0.77 6.28 -4.55
CA ALA A 196 -2.03 5.92 -5.18
C ALA A 196 -1.96 4.44 -5.57
N GLY A 197 -2.96 3.67 -5.24
CA GLY A 197 -2.96 2.24 -5.46
C GLY A 197 -4.36 1.65 -5.47
N HIS A 198 -4.43 0.41 -5.93
CA HIS A 198 -5.59 -0.45 -6.11
C HIS A 198 -6.20 -0.38 -7.52
N ASP A 199 -6.36 -1.55 -8.14
CA ASP A 199 -6.98 -1.76 -9.46
C ASP A 199 -6.33 -1.00 -10.64
N LEU A 200 -5.12 -0.44 -10.45
CA LEU A 200 -4.38 0.18 -11.53
C LEU A 200 -3.74 -0.89 -12.43
N ASP A 201 -3.81 -0.65 -13.73
CA ASP A 201 -3.20 -1.49 -14.75
C ASP A 201 -2.48 -0.63 -15.81
N ARG A 202 -1.88 -1.32 -16.81
CA ARG A 202 -1.14 -0.64 -17.89
C ARG A 202 -2.00 0.28 -18.78
N HIS A 203 -3.34 0.16 -18.74
CA HIS A 203 -4.24 0.97 -19.56
C HIS A 203 -4.65 2.22 -18.81
N ASN A 204 -5.09 2.09 -17.55
CA ASN A 204 -5.60 3.20 -16.77
C ASN A 204 -4.49 4.04 -16.10
N LEU A 205 -3.31 3.45 -15.84
CA LEU A 205 -2.18 4.16 -15.22
C LEU A 205 -1.68 5.36 -16.07
N LEU A 206 -1.80 5.30 -17.39
CA LEU A 206 -1.35 6.38 -18.29
C LEU A 206 -2.24 7.63 -18.23
N GLY A 207 -3.40 7.55 -17.59
CA GLY A 207 -4.31 8.68 -17.41
C GLY A 207 -4.08 9.50 -16.12
N LEU A 208 -3.10 9.10 -15.28
CA LEU A 208 -2.80 9.70 -13.96
C LEU A 208 -1.53 10.59 -13.96
#